data_dc78dcd1ba051c480f7e33aeb4b313de
#
_entry.id   dc78dcd1ba051c480f7e33aeb4b313de
#
_cell.length_a   1.000
_cell.length_b   1.000
_cell.length_c   1.000
_cell.angle_alpha   90.00
_cell.angle_beta   90.00
_cell.angle_gamma   90.00
#
_symmetry.space_group_name_H-M   'P 1'
#
loop_
_entity.id
_entity.type
_entity.pdbx_description
1 polymer ?
#
loop_
_entity_poly.entity_id
_entity_poly.type
_entity_poly.pdbx_seq_one_letter_code
_entity_poly.pdbx_strand_id
1 'polypeptide(L)'
;PVKTVQLRGLYEKVGWLRTSQANAKGFGFNSNSAHDTLATLLLAGFNFGPPNLAPQRRNDMEAFMLAFPSETPAAIGQQVAFSGANNTDAALLARLATLTTLANTGSIGLIAKATVAGVARGFVYAPPGVLLSDREHEATTIEALRLAASASGEVVFTAVPAFTQYRAGVDRDADGWFDRDERDSGSDVASAA
;
A
#
# COMPACT_ATOMS: atom_id res chain seq x y z
N PRO A 1 -15.85 16.50 18.20
CA PRO A 1 -16.60 15.26 17.97
C PRO A 1 -15.64 14.17 17.52
N VAL A 2 -15.63 13.04 18.23
CA VAL A 2 -14.81 11.86 17.85
C VAL A 2 -15.58 11.12 16.76
N LYS A 3 -14.95 10.90 15.62
CA LYS A 3 -15.56 10.14 14.52
C LYS A 3 -15.64 8.67 14.92
N THR A 4 -16.80 8.05 14.75
CA THR A 4 -16.98 6.61 14.95
C THR A 4 -16.05 5.84 14.02
N VAL A 5 -15.28 4.93 14.57
CA VAL A 5 -14.35 4.10 13.80
C VAL A 5 -15.12 3.01 13.06
N GLN A 6 -14.81 2.82 11.77
CA GLN A 6 -15.32 1.70 11.01
C GLN A 6 -14.79 0.38 11.59
N LEU A 7 -15.66 -0.62 11.77
CA LEU A 7 -15.29 -1.92 12.32
C LEU A 7 -14.58 -2.84 11.30
N ARG A 8 -14.74 -2.60 10.01
CA ARG A 8 -14.06 -3.38 8.97
C ARG A 8 -12.56 -3.11 8.96
N GLY A 9 -11.77 -4.15 8.75
CA GLY A 9 -10.32 -4.04 8.60
C GLY A 9 -9.59 -3.60 9.87
N LEU A 10 -10.13 -3.84 11.07
CA LEU A 10 -9.45 -3.48 12.32
C LEU A 10 -8.09 -4.15 12.47
N TYR A 11 -7.89 -5.34 11.87
CA TYR A 11 -6.60 -6.03 11.83
C TYR A 11 -5.50 -5.23 11.12
N GLU A 12 -5.85 -4.30 10.24
CA GLU A 12 -4.89 -3.42 9.55
C GLU A 12 -4.31 -2.35 10.48
N LYS A 13 -4.97 -2.08 11.61
CA LYS A 13 -4.54 -1.08 12.60
C LYS A 13 -3.57 -1.62 13.64
N VAL A 14 -3.48 -2.94 13.75
CA VAL A 14 -2.64 -3.62 14.76
C VAL A 14 -1.16 -3.35 14.50
N GLY A 15 -0.39 -3.16 15.57
CA GLY A 15 1.07 -3.06 15.51
C GLY A 15 1.64 -1.65 15.54
N TRP A 16 0.83 -0.65 15.83
CA TRP A 16 1.26 0.74 16.05
C TRP A 16 0.94 1.20 17.46
N LEU A 17 1.95 1.71 18.17
CA LEU A 17 1.82 2.38 19.45
C LEU A 17 2.61 3.69 19.40
N ARG A 18 1.96 4.81 19.67
CA ARG A 18 2.55 6.16 19.59
C ARG A 18 3.85 6.32 20.39
N THR A 19 3.99 5.63 21.50
CA THR A 19 5.13 5.72 22.41
C THR A 19 6.21 4.67 22.14
N SER A 20 6.05 3.83 21.11
CA SER A 20 7.01 2.79 20.75
C SER A 20 7.76 3.15 19.47
N GLN A 21 9.05 2.79 19.42
CA GLN A 21 9.83 2.85 18.19
C GLN A 21 9.82 1.51 17.43
N ALA A 22 9.31 0.44 18.03
CA ALA A 22 9.22 -0.91 17.44
C ALA A 22 7.89 -1.14 16.70
N ASN A 23 7.34 -0.11 16.07
CA ASN A 23 6.10 -0.22 15.32
C ASN A 23 6.31 -1.02 14.05
N ALA A 24 5.47 -2.03 13.82
CA ALA A 24 5.53 -2.89 12.63
C ALA A 24 4.68 -2.34 11.48
N LYS A 25 3.43 -1.97 11.76
CA LYS A 25 2.47 -1.44 10.78
C LYS A 25 1.25 -0.86 11.50
N GLY A 26 0.29 -0.35 10.73
CA GLY A 26 -1.00 0.09 11.24
C GLY A 26 -0.96 1.51 11.79
N PHE A 27 -2.03 1.87 12.47
CA PHE A 27 -2.23 3.20 13.04
C PHE A 27 -2.53 3.15 14.54
N GLY A 28 -2.61 1.94 15.11
CA GLY A 28 -3.07 1.73 16.48
C GLY A 28 -4.56 2.02 16.66
N PHE A 29 -4.98 1.98 17.91
CA PHE A 29 -6.36 2.18 18.32
C PHE A 29 -6.49 3.42 19.19
N ASN A 30 -7.70 3.98 19.25
CA ASN A 30 -8.02 5.32 19.69
C ASN A 30 -7.52 6.43 18.74
N SER A 31 -8.09 7.62 18.89
CA SER A 31 -7.72 8.79 18.09
C SER A 31 -6.28 9.26 18.29
N ASN A 32 -5.63 8.81 19.37
CA ASN A 32 -4.27 9.16 19.74
C ASN A 32 -3.27 7.99 19.62
N SER A 33 -3.68 6.87 19.03
CA SER A 33 -2.86 5.65 18.90
C SER A 33 -2.29 5.15 20.24
N ALA A 34 -3.10 5.22 21.31
CA ALA A 34 -2.68 4.85 22.66
C ALA A 34 -2.60 3.34 22.88
N HIS A 35 -3.17 2.54 21.98
CA HIS A 35 -3.19 1.08 22.05
C HIS A 35 -2.73 0.50 20.72
N ASP A 36 -1.83 -0.47 20.79
CA ASP A 36 -1.26 -1.17 19.62
C ASP A 36 -2.09 -2.37 19.15
N THR A 37 -2.90 -2.90 20.07
CA THR A 37 -3.79 -4.05 19.80
C THR A 37 -5.20 -3.76 20.26
N LEU A 38 -6.15 -4.52 19.72
CA LEU A 38 -7.54 -4.44 20.14
C LEU A 38 -7.70 -4.96 21.59
N ALA A 39 -6.91 -5.97 21.98
CA ALA A 39 -6.89 -6.50 23.33
C ALA A 39 -6.56 -5.43 24.35
N THR A 40 -5.53 -4.60 24.12
CA THR A 40 -5.13 -3.51 25.02
C THR A 40 -6.21 -2.42 25.10
N LEU A 41 -6.86 -2.11 23.98
CA LEU A 41 -7.98 -1.17 23.97
C LEU A 41 -9.17 -1.69 24.77
N LEU A 42 -9.58 -2.94 24.56
CA LEU A 42 -10.72 -3.54 25.25
C LEU A 42 -10.48 -3.72 26.76
N LEU A 43 -9.23 -3.90 27.16
CA LEU A 43 -8.85 -3.96 28.59
C LEU A 43 -8.99 -2.59 29.26
N ALA A 44 -8.67 -1.51 28.57
CA ALA A 44 -8.56 -0.17 29.16
C ALA A 44 -9.88 0.59 29.27
N GLY A 45 -10.88 0.29 28.42
CA GLY A 45 -12.04 1.17 28.28
C GLY A 45 -13.41 0.51 28.40
N PHE A 46 -13.50 -0.82 28.60
CA PHE A 46 -14.77 -1.52 28.51
C PHE A 46 -15.01 -2.46 29.68
N ASN A 47 -16.27 -2.49 30.15
CA ASN A 47 -16.72 -3.41 31.18
C ASN A 47 -17.32 -4.67 30.55
N PHE A 48 -16.67 -5.81 30.75
CA PHE A 48 -17.12 -7.11 30.25
C PHE A 48 -17.84 -7.97 31.30
N GLY A 49 -18.29 -7.34 32.41
CA GLY A 49 -19.05 -8.00 33.47
C GLY A 49 -18.17 -8.63 34.56
N PRO A 50 -18.60 -9.71 35.20
CA PRO A 50 -17.90 -10.27 36.35
C PRO A 50 -16.45 -10.66 36.04
N PRO A 51 -15.51 -10.47 37.01
CA PRO A 51 -14.09 -10.71 36.79
C PRO A 51 -13.71 -12.11 36.28
N ASN A 52 -14.47 -13.13 36.65
CA ASN A 52 -14.25 -14.51 36.22
C ASN A 52 -14.64 -14.77 34.76
N LEU A 53 -15.50 -13.95 34.16
CA LEU A 53 -15.95 -14.09 32.78
C LEU A 53 -15.34 -13.01 31.84
N ALA A 54 -14.87 -11.91 32.40
CA ALA A 54 -14.39 -10.76 31.64
C ALA A 54 -13.22 -11.09 30.69
N PRO A 55 -12.21 -11.91 31.02
CA PRO A 55 -11.14 -12.28 30.11
C PRO A 55 -11.65 -13.01 28.86
N GLN A 56 -12.50 -14.02 29.06
CA GLN A 56 -13.06 -14.78 27.93
C GLN A 56 -13.89 -13.89 27.02
N ARG A 57 -14.77 -13.07 27.59
CA ARG A 57 -15.62 -12.15 26.81
C ARG A 57 -14.82 -11.10 26.04
N ARG A 58 -13.70 -10.62 26.58
CA ARG A 58 -12.77 -9.75 25.81
C ARG A 58 -12.17 -10.44 24.63
N ASN A 59 -11.70 -11.69 24.83
CA ASN A 59 -11.13 -12.47 23.74
C ASN A 59 -12.17 -12.78 22.65
N ASP A 60 -13.40 -13.11 23.05
CA ASP A 60 -14.49 -13.34 22.10
C ASP A 60 -14.83 -12.06 21.33
N MET A 61 -14.86 -10.90 22.00
CA MET A 61 -15.09 -9.62 21.37
C MET A 61 -13.96 -9.23 20.42
N GLU A 62 -12.71 -9.44 20.81
CA GLU A 62 -11.55 -9.21 19.94
C GLU A 62 -11.61 -10.07 18.69
N ALA A 63 -11.85 -11.38 18.84
CA ALA A 63 -11.99 -12.31 17.74
C ALA A 63 -13.13 -11.89 16.79
N PHE A 64 -14.30 -11.52 17.36
CA PHE A 64 -15.43 -11.01 16.59
C PHE A 64 -15.08 -9.76 15.81
N MET A 65 -14.48 -8.76 16.46
CA MET A 65 -14.15 -7.48 15.81
C MET A 65 -13.07 -7.63 14.74
N LEU A 66 -12.11 -8.54 14.90
CA LEU A 66 -11.07 -8.82 13.91
C LEU A 66 -11.56 -9.68 12.74
N ALA A 67 -12.73 -10.31 12.85
CA ALA A 67 -13.31 -11.14 11.80
C ALA A 67 -13.94 -10.35 10.65
N PHE A 68 -14.13 -9.03 10.79
CA PHE A 68 -14.71 -8.21 9.72
C PHE A 68 -13.67 -7.84 8.66
N PRO A 69 -13.64 -8.49 7.48
CA PRO A 69 -12.71 -8.16 6.43
C PRO A 69 -13.05 -6.81 5.80
N SER A 70 -12.03 -6.12 5.33
CA SER A 70 -12.20 -4.93 4.49
C SER A 70 -12.43 -5.28 3.02
N GLU A 71 -12.27 -6.55 2.66
CA GLU A 71 -12.16 -7.03 1.27
C GLU A 71 -10.93 -6.47 0.53
N THR A 72 -10.10 -5.74 1.26
CA THR A 72 -8.85 -5.19 0.75
C THR A 72 -7.70 -6.09 1.19
N PRO A 73 -6.92 -6.65 0.26
CA PRO A 73 -5.74 -7.44 0.60
C PRO A 73 -4.78 -6.69 1.53
N ALA A 74 -4.23 -7.38 2.53
CA ALA A 74 -3.34 -6.79 3.53
C ALA A 74 -2.04 -6.18 2.93
N ALA A 75 -1.72 -6.52 1.68
CA ALA A 75 -0.59 -5.98 0.95
C ALA A 75 -0.83 -4.55 0.42
N ILE A 76 -2.08 -4.09 0.34
CA ILE A 76 -2.39 -2.74 -0.18
C ILE A 76 -1.70 -1.66 0.65
N GLY A 77 -1.06 -0.72 -0.05
CA GLY A 77 -0.25 0.34 0.55
C GLY A 77 1.18 -0.07 0.88
N GLN A 78 1.55 -1.35 0.74
CA GLN A 78 2.96 -1.74 0.90
C GLN A 78 3.81 -1.17 -0.22
N GLN A 79 5.01 -0.72 0.16
CA GLN A 79 5.98 -0.15 -0.76
C GLN A 79 7.32 -0.87 -0.66
N VAL A 80 8.00 -0.94 -1.79
CA VAL A 80 9.40 -1.38 -1.89
C VAL A 80 10.15 -0.31 -2.69
N ALA A 81 11.11 0.35 -2.04
CA ALA A 81 11.89 1.42 -2.64
C ALA A 81 13.31 0.94 -2.93
N PHE A 82 13.76 1.15 -4.15
CA PHE A 82 15.11 0.88 -4.60
C PHE A 82 15.84 2.18 -4.95
N SER A 83 17.12 2.21 -4.58
CA SER A 83 18.07 3.26 -4.94
C SER A 83 19.35 2.63 -5.49
N GLY A 84 20.28 3.44 -5.94
CA GLY A 84 21.59 2.93 -6.36
C GLY A 84 22.36 2.16 -5.26
N ALA A 85 22.04 2.41 -3.98
CA ALA A 85 22.70 1.79 -2.85
C ALA A 85 22.11 0.43 -2.45
N ASN A 86 20.83 0.16 -2.74
CA ASN A 86 20.12 -1.03 -2.25
C ASN A 86 19.41 -1.84 -3.34
N ASN A 87 19.65 -1.55 -4.60
CA ASN A 87 18.97 -2.18 -5.73
C ASN A 87 19.26 -3.69 -5.89
N THR A 88 20.20 -4.25 -5.11
CA THR A 88 20.51 -5.69 -5.04
C THR A 88 20.18 -6.30 -3.68
N ASP A 89 19.54 -5.57 -2.77
CA ASP A 89 19.19 -6.07 -1.44
C ASP A 89 18.21 -7.26 -1.53
N ALA A 90 18.63 -8.40 -0.97
CA ALA A 90 17.87 -9.65 -1.07
C ALA A 90 16.51 -9.59 -0.37
N ALA A 91 16.39 -8.85 0.74
CA ALA A 91 15.12 -8.71 1.46
C ALA A 91 14.13 -7.86 0.68
N LEU A 92 14.58 -6.77 0.06
CA LEU A 92 13.75 -5.94 -0.80
C LEU A 92 13.33 -6.69 -2.06
N LEU A 93 14.22 -7.47 -2.66
CA LEU A 93 13.90 -8.32 -3.82
C LEU A 93 12.86 -9.38 -3.46
N ALA A 94 12.97 -10.03 -2.31
CA ALA A 94 11.98 -11.01 -1.85
C ALA A 94 10.60 -10.35 -1.61
N ARG A 95 10.56 -9.14 -1.05
CA ARG A 95 9.31 -8.38 -0.88
C ARG A 95 8.70 -8.01 -2.22
N LEU A 96 9.49 -7.51 -3.16
CA LEU A 96 9.01 -7.19 -4.51
C LEU A 96 8.46 -8.43 -5.22
N ALA A 97 9.15 -9.59 -5.11
CA ALA A 97 8.68 -10.86 -5.65
C ALA A 97 7.31 -11.27 -5.07
N THR A 98 7.10 -11.07 -3.76
CA THR A 98 5.81 -11.30 -3.12
C THR A 98 4.71 -10.40 -3.71
N LEU A 99 4.96 -9.09 -3.85
CA LEU A 99 4.00 -8.17 -4.47
C LEU A 99 3.72 -8.52 -5.93
N THR A 100 4.74 -8.92 -6.69
CA THR A 100 4.59 -9.39 -8.08
C THR A 100 3.72 -10.63 -8.16
N THR A 101 3.92 -11.60 -7.25
CA THR A 101 3.08 -12.81 -7.18
C THR A 101 1.61 -12.47 -6.92
N LEU A 102 1.34 -11.56 -5.99
CA LEU A 102 -0.02 -11.09 -5.69
C LEU A 102 -0.64 -10.34 -6.88
N ALA A 103 0.15 -9.57 -7.62
CA ALA A 103 -0.31 -8.89 -8.82
C ALA A 103 -0.60 -9.88 -9.96
N ASN A 104 0.20 -10.93 -10.12
CA ASN A 104 -0.03 -12.00 -11.11
C ASN A 104 -1.34 -12.76 -10.86
N THR A 105 -1.75 -12.90 -9.61
CA THR A 105 -3.04 -13.53 -9.25
C THR A 105 -4.22 -12.56 -9.32
N GLY A 106 -4.00 -11.29 -9.65
CA GLY A 106 -5.05 -10.26 -9.65
C GLY A 106 -5.52 -9.84 -8.26
N SER A 107 -4.83 -10.28 -7.19
CA SER A 107 -5.19 -9.92 -5.82
C SER A 107 -4.92 -8.44 -5.51
N ILE A 108 -3.94 -7.85 -6.18
CA ILE A 108 -3.59 -6.42 -6.09
C ILE A 108 -3.27 -5.87 -7.48
N GLY A 109 -3.34 -4.55 -7.62
CA GLY A 109 -2.60 -3.82 -8.64
C GLY A 109 -1.18 -3.52 -8.16
N LEU A 110 -0.21 -3.45 -9.06
CA LEU A 110 1.15 -3.04 -8.74
C LEU A 110 1.56 -1.90 -9.67
N ILE A 111 2.03 -0.81 -9.07
CA ILE A 111 2.54 0.35 -9.80
C ILE A 111 3.98 0.63 -9.42
N ALA A 112 4.69 1.36 -10.27
CA ALA A 112 5.98 1.95 -9.91
C ALA A 112 5.99 3.44 -10.22
N LYS A 113 6.65 4.21 -9.36
CA LYS A 113 7.00 5.62 -9.61
C LYS A 113 8.52 5.74 -9.56
N ALA A 114 9.08 6.45 -10.52
CA ALA A 114 10.53 6.58 -10.67
C ALA A 114 10.90 7.94 -11.24
N THR A 115 12.15 8.36 -11.04
CA THR A 115 12.77 9.43 -11.81
C THR A 115 13.69 8.81 -12.84
N VAL A 116 13.34 8.93 -14.11
CA VAL A 116 14.12 8.40 -15.24
C VAL A 116 14.67 9.57 -16.04
N ALA A 117 15.99 9.64 -16.18
CA ALA A 117 16.67 10.74 -16.85
C ALA A 117 16.24 12.15 -16.36
N GLY A 118 16.02 12.29 -15.04
CA GLY A 118 15.59 13.53 -14.40
C GLY A 118 14.09 13.83 -14.52
N VAL A 119 13.31 12.95 -15.12
CA VAL A 119 11.87 13.13 -15.34
C VAL A 119 11.09 12.16 -14.45
N ALA A 120 10.08 12.66 -13.74
CA ALA A 120 9.16 11.83 -12.97
C ALA A 120 8.29 11.00 -13.92
N ARG A 121 8.30 9.68 -13.73
CA ARG A 121 7.60 8.70 -14.56
C ARG A 121 6.72 7.79 -13.72
N GLY A 122 5.62 7.37 -14.29
CA GLY A 122 4.73 6.37 -13.75
C GLY A 122 4.74 5.08 -14.57
N PHE A 123 4.47 3.97 -13.88
CA PHE A 123 4.41 2.65 -14.51
C PHE A 123 3.32 1.80 -13.87
N VAL A 124 2.66 0.98 -14.68
CA VAL A 124 1.72 -0.04 -14.24
C VAL A 124 2.24 -1.43 -14.60
N TYR A 125 2.18 -2.34 -13.65
CA TYR A 125 2.54 -3.73 -13.89
C TYR A 125 1.44 -4.45 -14.66
N ALA A 126 1.79 -4.97 -15.83
CA ALA A 126 0.97 -5.85 -16.65
C ALA A 126 1.58 -7.26 -16.62
N PRO A 127 0.87 -8.26 -16.03
CA PRO A 127 1.36 -9.63 -16.01
C PRO A 127 1.50 -10.22 -17.44
N PRO A 128 2.53 -11.06 -17.69
CA PRO A 128 3.64 -11.40 -16.82
C PRO A 128 4.87 -10.51 -17.06
N GLY A 129 5.30 -9.76 -16.04
CA GLY A 129 6.64 -9.18 -15.99
C GLY A 129 6.86 -7.85 -16.74
N VAL A 130 5.85 -7.29 -17.38
CA VAL A 130 5.93 -6.04 -18.14
C VAL A 130 5.48 -4.87 -17.27
N LEU A 131 6.16 -3.75 -17.35
CA LEU A 131 5.76 -2.45 -16.83
C LEU A 131 5.40 -1.54 -18.03
N LEU A 132 4.13 -1.20 -18.16
CA LEU A 132 3.68 -0.18 -19.11
C LEU A 132 3.94 1.20 -18.51
N SER A 133 4.49 2.09 -19.29
CA SER A 133 4.87 3.44 -18.91
C SER A 133 3.65 4.38 -18.94
N ASP A 134 3.81 5.55 -18.34
CA ASP A 134 2.90 6.70 -18.47
C ASP A 134 3.03 7.41 -19.83
N ARG A 135 3.65 6.75 -20.81
CA ARG A 135 3.70 7.13 -22.22
C ARG A 135 3.23 5.97 -23.08
N GLU A 136 2.38 6.27 -24.06
CA GLU A 136 1.84 5.28 -24.97
C GLU A 136 2.94 4.53 -25.73
N HIS A 137 2.76 3.23 -25.95
CA HIS A 137 3.68 2.35 -26.65
C HIS A 137 5.09 2.22 -26.00
N GLU A 138 5.28 2.67 -24.77
CA GLU A 138 6.52 2.53 -24.03
C GLU A 138 6.35 1.53 -22.88
N ALA A 139 7.25 0.54 -22.83
CA ALA A 139 7.24 -0.48 -21.79
C ALA A 139 8.67 -0.83 -21.35
N THR A 140 8.79 -1.36 -20.14
CA THR A 140 10.05 -1.84 -19.56
C THR A 140 9.80 -3.10 -18.72
N THR A 141 10.83 -3.62 -18.07
CA THR A 141 10.71 -4.71 -17.11
C THR A 141 10.95 -4.22 -15.69
N ILE A 142 10.48 -4.99 -14.71
CA ILE A 142 10.77 -4.72 -13.29
C ILE A 142 12.28 -4.62 -13.06
N GLU A 143 13.05 -5.56 -13.66
CA GLU A 143 14.49 -5.59 -13.50
C GLU A 143 15.17 -4.37 -14.12
N ALA A 144 14.84 -4.03 -15.34
CA ALA A 144 15.42 -2.87 -16.02
C ALA A 144 15.11 -1.56 -15.26
N LEU A 145 13.85 -1.37 -14.81
CA LEU A 145 13.48 -0.20 -14.05
C LEU A 145 14.21 -0.13 -12.70
N ARG A 146 14.29 -1.26 -11.98
CA ARG A 146 15.02 -1.35 -10.70
C ARG A 146 16.50 -1.01 -10.85
N LEU A 147 17.14 -1.54 -11.91
CA LEU A 147 18.56 -1.27 -12.17
C LEU A 147 18.81 0.18 -12.62
N ALA A 148 17.81 0.87 -13.15
CA ALA A 148 17.87 2.29 -13.45
C ALA A 148 17.81 3.17 -12.19
N ALA A 149 17.48 2.63 -11.01
CA ALA A 149 17.53 3.36 -9.75
C ALA A 149 18.96 3.83 -9.46
N SER A 150 19.12 5.09 -9.08
CA SER A 150 20.40 5.74 -8.85
C SER A 150 20.38 6.55 -7.55
N ALA A 151 21.52 7.16 -7.21
CA ALA A 151 21.61 8.05 -6.06
C ALA A 151 20.71 9.30 -6.17
N SER A 152 20.37 9.70 -7.41
CA SER A 152 19.52 10.86 -7.71
C SER A 152 18.09 10.49 -8.14
N GLY A 153 17.75 9.20 -8.16
CA GLY A 153 16.43 8.73 -8.57
C GLY A 153 16.08 7.38 -7.97
N GLU A 154 15.11 7.39 -7.08
CA GLU A 154 14.55 6.17 -6.49
C GLU A 154 13.48 5.57 -7.41
N VAL A 155 13.30 4.27 -7.30
CA VAL A 155 12.18 3.52 -7.89
C VAL A 155 11.35 2.95 -6.75
N VAL A 156 10.09 3.34 -6.67
CA VAL A 156 9.18 2.90 -5.61
C VAL A 156 8.06 2.08 -6.22
N PHE A 157 8.03 0.80 -5.90
CA PHE A 157 6.92 -0.10 -6.23
C PHE A 157 5.87 -0.02 -5.12
N THR A 158 4.59 0.12 -5.49
CA THR A 158 3.49 0.27 -4.54
C THR A 158 2.35 -0.68 -4.91
N ALA A 159 1.89 -1.46 -3.92
CA ALA A 159 0.68 -2.26 -4.04
C ALA A 159 -0.55 -1.36 -3.89
N VAL A 160 -1.43 -1.39 -4.88
CA VAL A 160 -2.69 -0.63 -4.92
C VAL A 160 -3.88 -1.60 -5.03
N PRO A 161 -5.12 -1.18 -4.71
CA PRO A 161 -6.29 -2.01 -4.95
C PRO A 161 -6.36 -2.48 -6.40
N ALA A 162 -6.76 -3.74 -6.61
CA ALA A 162 -6.95 -4.27 -7.97
C ALA A 162 -7.90 -3.36 -8.76
N PHE A 163 -7.63 -3.23 -10.05
CA PHE A 163 -8.37 -2.37 -11.00
C PHE A 163 -8.15 -0.86 -10.83
N THR A 164 -7.35 -0.41 -9.84
CA THR A 164 -7.00 1.02 -9.69
C THR A 164 -5.61 1.37 -10.23
N GLN A 165 -4.84 0.37 -10.65
CA GLN A 165 -3.42 0.53 -10.98
C GLN A 165 -3.16 1.47 -12.17
N TYR A 166 -4.04 1.49 -13.18
CA TYR A 166 -3.89 2.40 -14.32
C TYR A 166 -4.03 3.85 -13.87
N ARG A 167 -5.11 4.16 -13.14
CA ARG A 167 -5.36 5.49 -12.61
C ARG A 167 -4.27 5.95 -11.63
N ALA A 168 -3.75 5.05 -10.81
CA ALA A 168 -2.70 5.38 -9.86
C ALA A 168 -1.31 5.46 -10.50
N GLY A 169 -1.09 4.73 -11.59
CA GLY A 169 0.20 4.55 -12.25
C GLY A 169 0.47 5.46 -13.43
N VAL A 170 -0.46 5.56 -14.38
CA VAL A 170 -0.15 6.05 -15.73
C VAL A 170 -1.22 6.96 -16.37
N ASP A 171 -2.46 6.97 -15.86
CA ASP A 171 -3.60 7.70 -16.44
C ASP A 171 -4.48 8.17 -15.26
N ARG A 172 -4.22 9.38 -14.76
CA ARG A 172 -4.75 9.88 -13.48
C ARG A 172 -6.24 10.14 -13.51
N ASP A 173 -6.77 10.68 -14.57
CA ASP A 173 -8.20 11.04 -14.69
C ASP A 173 -9.02 9.96 -15.41
N ALA A 174 -8.34 8.95 -15.95
CA ALA A 174 -8.93 7.77 -16.59
C ALA A 174 -9.68 8.12 -17.90
N ASP A 175 -9.16 9.06 -18.68
CA ASP A 175 -9.73 9.45 -19.97
C ASP A 175 -9.14 8.66 -21.16
N GLY A 176 -8.11 7.86 -20.90
CA GLY A 176 -7.44 7.00 -21.87
C GLY A 176 -6.16 7.60 -22.46
N TRP A 177 -5.84 8.84 -22.15
CA TRP A 177 -4.53 9.43 -22.45
C TRP A 177 -3.59 9.20 -21.27
N PHE A 178 -2.31 9.00 -21.55
CA PHE A 178 -1.35 8.72 -20.48
C PHE A 178 -0.73 10.00 -19.94
N ASP A 179 -0.56 10.06 -18.62
CA ASP A 179 -0.07 11.23 -17.87
C ASP A 179 1.14 11.93 -18.50
N ARG A 180 2.07 11.17 -19.13
CA ARG A 180 3.27 11.75 -19.72
C ARG A 180 2.99 12.37 -21.10
N ASP A 181 2.17 11.72 -21.89
CA ASP A 181 1.79 12.23 -23.21
C ASP A 181 0.96 13.51 -23.08
N GLU A 182 0.09 13.59 -22.08
CA GLU A 182 -0.64 14.80 -21.75
C GLU A 182 0.29 15.95 -21.36
N ARG A 183 1.23 15.70 -20.44
CA ARG A 183 2.23 16.75 -20.06
C ARG A 183 3.07 17.22 -21.24
N ASP A 184 3.45 16.32 -22.13
CA ASP A 184 4.24 16.66 -23.32
C ASP A 184 3.40 17.43 -24.36
N SER A 185 2.09 17.20 -24.40
CA SER A 185 1.16 17.98 -25.24
C SER A 185 0.69 19.29 -24.60
N GLY A 186 0.96 19.48 -23.29
CA GLY A 186 0.52 20.65 -22.52
C GLY A 186 -0.91 20.52 -21.96
N SER A 187 -1.48 19.31 -21.94
CA SER A 187 -2.78 19.00 -21.33
C SER A 187 -2.67 18.84 -19.80
N ASP A 188 -3.78 18.97 -19.10
CA ASP A 188 -3.86 18.78 -17.65
C ASP A 188 -4.17 17.31 -17.33
N VAL A 189 -3.22 16.60 -16.77
CA VAL A 189 -3.31 15.19 -16.33
C VAL A 189 -4.39 14.89 -15.28
N ALA A 190 -5.12 15.86 -14.82
CA ALA A 190 -6.17 15.72 -13.83
C ALA A 190 -7.55 16.11 -14.35
N SER A 191 -7.65 16.43 -15.62
CA SER A 191 -8.88 16.90 -16.27
C SER A 191 -9.09 16.14 -17.56
N ALA A 192 -10.02 15.20 -17.56
CA ALA A 192 -10.41 14.47 -18.76
C ALA A 192 -10.69 15.43 -19.93
N ALA A 193 -10.09 15.15 -21.08
CA ALA A 193 -10.14 15.98 -22.29
C ALA A 193 -11.50 15.91 -23.00
#